data_944bde0b5f28b65e26c9b2afb1e39813
#
_entry.id   944bde0b5f28b65e26c9b2afb1e39813
#
_cell.length_a   1.000
_cell.length_b   1.000
_cell.length_c   1.000
_cell.angle_alpha   90.00
_cell.angle_beta   90.00
_cell.angle_gamma   90.00
#
_symmetry.space_group_name_H-M   'P 1'
#
loop_
_entity.id
_entity.type
_entity.pdbx_description
1 polymer ?
#
loop_
_entity_poly.entity_id
_entity_poly.type
_entity_poly.pdbx_seq_one_letter_code
_entity_poly.pdbx_strand_id
1 'polypeptide(L)'
;GSEMCIRDRYMRVKNLLSEQELHSVCEEASCPNIAECYSHGTATFMILGDLCTRRCPFCDVTHGKPKPPDDSEPLHLAKTISSLKLKYVVITSVDRDDLRDGGASHFVKCIDQIRRLNPNIGIEILVPDFRGRLDNAIDILYESPPNVFNHNLETIPRLYKQARPGSDYL
;
A
#
# COMPACT_ATOMS: atom_id res chain seq x y z
N GLY A 1 -21.61 17.30 -19.62
CA GLY A 1 -21.55 16.33 -18.54
C GLY A 1 -21.28 17.07 -17.25
N SER A 2 -22.13 16.90 -16.23
CA SER A 2 -21.93 17.51 -14.92
C SER A 2 -20.61 17.02 -14.31
N GLU A 3 -19.71 17.92 -13.97
CA GLU A 3 -18.54 17.59 -13.16
C GLU A 3 -19.05 17.01 -11.84
N MET A 4 -18.67 15.77 -11.59
CA MET A 4 -19.01 15.08 -10.34
C MET A 4 -18.33 15.81 -9.18
N CYS A 5 -19.11 16.23 -8.19
CA CYS A 5 -18.61 16.93 -7.01
C CYS A 5 -17.49 16.10 -6.32
N ILE A 6 -16.50 16.77 -5.74
CA ILE A 6 -15.39 16.13 -4.98
C ILE A 6 -15.93 15.14 -3.95
N ARG A 7 -17.02 15.53 -3.26
CA ARG A 7 -17.72 14.67 -2.28
C ARG A 7 -18.28 13.39 -2.91
N ASP A 8 -18.86 13.49 -4.10
CA ASP A 8 -19.44 12.31 -4.77
C ASP A 8 -18.36 11.35 -5.24
N ARG A 9 -17.20 11.85 -5.70
CA ARG A 9 -16.04 11.02 -6.01
C ARG A 9 -15.50 10.30 -4.78
N TYR A 10 -15.34 11.01 -3.68
CA TYR A 10 -14.92 10.43 -2.40
C TYR A 10 -15.83 9.29 -1.97
N MET A 11 -17.15 9.54 -1.93
CA MET A 11 -18.14 8.53 -1.54
C MET A 11 -18.14 7.32 -2.48
N ARG A 12 -17.95 7.52 -3.77
CA ARG A 12 -17.84 6.44 -4.75
C ARG A 12 -16.61 5.56 -4.49
N VAL A 13 -15.46 6.17 -4.24
CA VAL A 13 -14.23 5.43 -3.93
C VAL A 13 -14.40 4.64 -2.64
N LYS A 14 -14.91 5.27 -1.60
CA LYS A 14 -15.16 4.63 -0.30
C LYS A 14 -16.08 3.41 -0.42
N ASN A 15 -17.17 3.52 -1.14
CA ASN A 15 -18.09 2.41 -1.36
C ASN A 15 -17.41 1.26 -2.12
N LEU A 16 -16.65 1.57 -3.18
CA LEU A 16 -15.93 0.55 -3.95
C LEU A 16 -14.87 -0.16 -3.13
N LEU A 17 -14.13 0.54 -2.27
CA LEU A 17 -13.16 -0.06 -1.36
C LEU A 17 -13.83 -1.04 -0.38
N SER A 18 -14.94 -0.61 0.23
CA SER A 18 -15.71 -1.44 1.14
C SER A 18 -16.30 -2.68 0.47
N GLU A 19 -16.86 -2.55 -0.75
CA GLU A 19 -17.43 -3.66 -1.53
C GLU A 19 -16.38 -4.70 -1.95
N GLN A 20 -15.12 -4.29 -2.12
CA GLN A 20 -14.02 -5.16 -2.53
C GLN A 20 -13.11 -5.59 -1.37
N GLU A 21 -13.50 -5.28 -0.13
CA GLU A 21 -12.71 -5.58 1.08
C GLU A 21 -11.26 -5.06 1.01
N LEU A 22 -11.07 -3.88 0.38
CA LEU A 22 -9.78 -3.24 0.22
C LEU A 22 -9.58 -2.12 1.26
N HIS A 23 -8.34 -1.97 1.71
CA HIS A 23 -7.93 -0.93 2.63
C HIS A 23 -7.23 0.22 1.90
N SER A 24 -7.53 1.45 2.30
CA SER A 24 -6.84 2.65 1.84
C SER A 24 -6.11 3.31 3.00
N VAL A 25 -4.81 3.55 2.85
CA VAL A 25 -4.04 4.35 3.82
C VAL A 25 -4.66 5.72 4.03
N CYS A 26 -5.28 6.27 2.99
CA CYS A 26 -5.93 7.57 3.07
C CYS A 26 -7.11 7.59 4.06
N GLU A 27 -7.81 6.47 4.24
CA GLU A 27 -8.88 6.33 5.24
C GLU A 27 -8.30 5.94 6.61
N GLU A 28 -7.42 4.93 6.67
CA GLU A 28 -6.81 4.44 7.91
C GLU A 28 -5.99 5.53 8.63
N ALA A 29 -5.27 6.38 7.88
CA ALA A 29 -4.49 7.49 8.41
C ALA A 29 -5.26 8.82 8.47
N SER A 30 -6.59 8.83 8.24
CA SER A 30 -7.43 10.04 8.25
C SER A 30 -6.83 11.20 7.43
N CYS A 31 -6.33 10.90 6.23
CA CYS A 31 -5.59 11.84 5.39
C CYS A 31 -6.47 13.04 4.96
N PRO A 32 -6.08 14.29 5.24
CA PRO A 32 -6.86 15.46 4.87
C PRO A 32 -6.91 15.71 3.35
N ASN A 33 -5.99 15.14 2.58
CA ASN A 33 -5.84 15.39 1.14
C ASN A 33 -6.52 14.33 0.27
N ILE A 34 -7.23 13.38 0.85
CA ILE A 34 -7.84 12.23 0.15
C ILE A 34 -8.71 12.66 -1.05
N ALA A 35 -9.50 13.71 -0.87
CA ALA A 35 -10.41 14.20 -1.90
C ALA A 35 -9.65 14.82 -3.09
N GLU A 36 -8.54 15.51 -2.84
CA GLU A 36 -7.68 16.09 -3.86
C GLU A 36 -6.96 15.00 -4.66
N CYS A 37 -6.34 14.03 -4.00
CA CYS A 37 -5.67 12.90 -4.65
C CYS A 37 -6.62 12.15 -5.57
N TYR A 38 -7.81 11.81 -5.09
CA TYR A 38 -8.82 11.13 -5.90
C TYR A 38 -9.31 11.96 -7.09
N SER A 39 -9.37 13.30 -6.95
CA SER A 39 -9.74 14.19 -8.06
C SER A 39 -8.69 14.20 -9.17
N HIS A 40 -7.41 14.01 -8.83
CA HIS A 40 -6.31 13.93 -9.79
C HIS A 40 -6.09 12.52 -10.37
N GLY A 41 -6.88 11.53 -9.95
CA GLY A 41 -6.76 10.14 -10.41
C GLY A 41 -5.61 9.39 -9.76
N THR A 42 -5.26 9.75 -8.53
CA THR A 42 -4.24 9.10 -7.70
C THR A 42 -4.88 8.54 -6.44
N ALA A 43 -4.50 7.32 -6.06
CA ALA A 43 -4.92 6.71 -4.80
C ALA A 43 -3.79 5.89 -4.18
N THR A 44 -3.82 5.76 -2.84
CA THR A 44 -2.89 4.93 -2.09
C THR A 44 -3.66 3.79 -1.44
N PHE A 45 -3.28 2.57 -1.77
CA PHE A 45 -3.87 1.35 -1.22
C PHE A 45 -2.92 0.67 -0.25
N MET A 46 -3.49 0.11 0.81
CA MET A 46 -2.78 -0.72 1.75
C MET A 46 -3.12 -2.19 1.49
N ILE A 47 -2.12 -2.99 1.21
CA ILE A 47 -2.23 -4.42 0.97
C ILE A 47 -1.76 -5.24 2.18
N LEU A 48 -2.02 -6.55 2.17
CA LEU A 48 -1.65 -7.50 3.23
C LEU A 48 -2.44 -7.30 4.53
N GLY A 49 -3.60 -6.64 4.44
CA GLY A 49 -4.51 -6.41 5.56
C GLY A 49 -4.23 -5.11 6.31
N ASP A 50 -4.93 -4.95 7.43
CA ASP A 50 -4.97 -3.75 8.28
C ASP A 50 -4.24 -3.91 9.63
N LEU A 51 -3.67 -5.11 9.89
CA LEU A 51 -2.96 -5.42 11.13
C LEU A 51 -1.46 -5.49 10.91
N CYS A 52 -0.72 -4.59 11.56
CA CYS A 52 0.73 -4.55 11.52
C CYS A 52 1.35 -5.47 12.59
N THR A 53 2.44 -6.16 12.25
CA THR A 53 3.21 -6.96 13.23
C THR A 53 4.06 -6.10 14.17
N ARG A 54 4.22 -4.81 13.88
CA ARG A 54 5.01 -3.85 14.66
C ARG A 54 4.15 -2.80 15.35
N ARG A 55 4.76 -2.08 16.32
CA ARG A 55 4.11 -1.07 17.16
C ARG A 55 4.93 0.21 17.17
N CYS A 56 5.03 0.87 16.04
CA CYS A 56 5.70 2.15 15.97
C CYS A 56 4.89 3.23 16.68
N PRO A 57 5.45 3.98 17.66
CA PRO A 57 4.67 4.89 18.52
C PRO A 57 4.07 6.10 17.78
N PHE A 58 4.51 6.39 16.57
CA PHE A 58 3.96 7.46 15.71
C PHE A 58 2.89 6.97 14.73
N CYS A 59 2.67 5.66 14.63
CA CYS A 59 1.80 5.07 13.63
C CYS A 59 0.42 4.73 14.20
N ASP A 60 -0.61 5.14 13.49
CA ASP A 60 -2.01 4.95 13.88
C ASP A 60 -2.60 3.61 13.38
N VAL A 61 -1.84 2.87 12.58
CA VAL A 61 -2.27 1.56 12.07
C VAL A 61 -2.38 0.56 13.21
N THR A 62 -3.48 -0.17 13.24
CA THR A 62 -3.75 -1.20 14.25
C THR A 62 -2.68 -2.30 14.18
N HIS A 63 -2.25 -2.77 15.35
CA HIS A 63 -1.21 -3.79 15.45
C HIS A 63 -1.75 -5.08 16.07
N GLY A 64 -1.20 -6.21 15.63
CA GLY A 64 -1.66 -7.50 16.10
C GLY A 64 -1.04 -8.67 15.34
N LYS A 65 -1.77 -9.79 15.32
CA LYS A 65 -1.42 -10.96 14.53
C LYS A 65 -2.24 -10.95 13.23
N PRO A 66 -1.62 -10.63 12.08
CA PRO A 66 -2.33 -10.59 10.81
C PRO A 66 -2.85 -11.97 10.39
N LYS A 67 -3.91 -11.98 9.59
CA LYS A 67 -4.35 -13.18 8.87
C LYS A 67 -3.36 -13.52 7.74
N PRO A 68 -3.39 -14.76 7.20
CA PRO A 68 -2.68 -15.07 5.97
C PRO A 68 -3.04 -14.08 4.85
N PRO A 69 -2.11 -13.80 3.92
CA PRO A 69 -2.42 -12.97 2.75
C PRO A 69 -3.60 -13.54 1.96
N ASP A 70 -4.48 -12.65 1.49
CA ASP A 70 -5.59 -13.04 0.62
C ASP A 70 -5.10 -13.13 -0.84
N ASP A 71 -5.17 -14.32 -1.43
CA ASP A 71 -4.76 -14.53 -2.82
C ASP A 71 -5.67 -13.84 -3.84
N SER A 72 -6.86 -13.39 -3.44
CA SER A 72 -7.79 -12.64 -4.29
C SER A 72 -7.53 -11.12 -4.27
N GLU A 73 -6.86 -10.58 -3.25
CA GLU A 73 -6.57 -9.16 -3.07
C GLU A 73 -5.90 -8.52 -4.31
N PRO A 74 -4.88 -9.13 -4.95
CA PRO A 74 -4.24 -8.55 -6.14
C PRO A 74 -5.21 -8.30 -7.30
N LEU A 75 -6.14 -9.24 -7.54
CA LEU A 75 -7.14 -9.11 -8.60
C LEU A 75 -8.20 -8.07 -8.25
N HIS A 76 -8.68 -8.05 -7.00
CA HIS A 76 -9.65 -7.06 -6.52
C HIS A 76 -9.06 -5.65 -6.61
N LEU A 77 -7.83 -5.46 -6.17
CA LEU A 77 -7.10 -4.20 -6.28
C LEU A 77 -7.02 -3.72 -7.75
N ALA A 78 -6.60 -4.58 -8.65
CA ALA A 78 -6.47 -4.23 -10.07
C ALA A 78 -7.81 -3.85 -10.73
N LYS A 79 -8.90 -4.55 -10.38
CA LYS A 79 -10.26 -4.22 -10.84
C LYS A 79 -10.75 -2.88 -10.27
N THR A 80 -10.49 -2.62 -8.99
CA THR A 80 -10.86 -1.36 -8.34
C THR A 80 -10.15 -0.18 -8.98
N ILE A 81 -8.85 -0.30 -9.22
CA ILE A 81 -8.04 0.71 -9.94
C ILE A 81 -8.64 1.00 -11.32
N SER A 82 -9.01 -0.05 -12.07
CA SER A 82 -9.65 0.08 -13.38
C SER A 82 -11.01 0.80 -13.32
N SER A 83 -11.84 0.41 -12.35
CA SER A 83 -13.18 1.00 -12.14
C SER A 83 -13.11 2.47 -11.75
N LEU A 84 -12.08 2.86 -11.02
CA LEU A 84 -11.81 4.24 -10.60
C LEU A 84 -11.14 5.07 -11.71
N LYS A 85 -10.66 4.42 -12.78
CA LYS A 85 -9.91 5.03 -13.89
C LYS A 85 -8.71 5.84 -13.39
N LEU A 86 -7.96 5.27 -12.46
CA LEU A 86 -6.77 5.90 -11.91
C LEU A 86 -5.68 5.99 -12.97
N LYS A 87 -4.86 7.04 -12.87
CA LYS A 87 -3.67 7.27 -13.71
C LYS A 87 -2.39 6.90 -13.00
N TYR A 88 -2.43 6.93 -11.68
CA TYR A 88 -1.30 6.65 -10.81
C TYR A 88 -1.79 5.97 -9.53
N VAL A 89 -1.06 4.97 -9.08
CA VAL A 89 -1.39 4.25 -7.84
C VAL A 89 -0.14 4.10 -6.98
N VAL A 90 -0.31 4.34 -5.69
CA VAL A 90 0.67 4.01 -4.66
C VAL A 90 0.18 2.76 -3.94
N ILE A 91 1.03 1.77 -3.79
CA ILE A 91 0.75 0.55 -3.04
C ILE A 91 1.71 0.51 -1.86
N THR A 92 1.17 0.40 -0.68
CA THR A 92 1.94 0.19 0.55
C THR A 92 1.41 -1.00 1.31
N SER A 93 2.09 -1.39 2.37
CA SER A 93 1.63 -2.47 3.25
C SER A 93 1.89 -2.16 4.71
N VAL A 94 1.24 -2.89 5.58
CA VAL A 94 1.68 -3.07 6.97
C VAL A 94 2.98 -3.87 7.01
N ASP A 95 3.74 -3.80 8.10
CA ASP A 95 4.86 -4.72 8.32
C ASP A 95 4.36 -6.14 8.55
N ARG A 96 4.93 -7.08 7.82
CA ARG A 96 4.58 -8.51 7.83
C ARG A 96 5.79 -9.36 8.20
N ASP A 97 6.35 -9.12 9.39
CA ASP A 97 7.48 -9.88 9.92
C ASP A 97 7.17 -11.39 10.12
N ASP A 98 5.89 -11.75 10.07
CA ASP A 98 5.39 -13.13 10.09
C ASP A 98 5.61 -13.88 8.76
N LEU A 99 5.77 -13.17 7.64
CA LEU A 99 6.00 -13.76 6.33
C LEU A 99 7.49 -13.95 6.05
N ARG A 100 7.85 -15.02 5.32
CA ARG A 100 9.24 -15.35 5.02
C ARG A 100 9.97 -14.32 4.17
N ASP A 101 9.23 -13.63 3.31
CA ASP A 101 9.70 -12.60 2.38
C ASP A 101 9.25 -11.18 2.78
N GLY A 102 8.66 -11.03 3.98
CA GLY A 102 8.10 -9.76 4.43
C GLY A 102 6.93 -9.23 3.59
N GLY A 103 6.37 -10.07 2.70
CA GLY A 103 5.27 -9.71 1.80
C GLY A 103 5.69 -9.32 0.40
N ALA A 104 6.98 -9.40 0.04
CA ALA A 104 7.49 -9.00 -1.28
C ALA A 104 6.79 -9.71 -2.44
N SER A 105 6.57 -11.04 -2.35
CA SER A 105 5.84 -11.80 -3.38
C SER A 105 4.41 -11.31 -3.58
N HIS A 106 3.77 -10.79 -2.54
CA HIS A 106 2.42 -10.26 -2.65
C HIS A 106 2.40 -8.90 -3.38
N PHE A 107 3.41 -8.04 -3.15
CA PHE A 107 3.60 -6.83 -3.96
C PHE A 107 3.74 -7.16 -5.44
N VAL A 108 4.57 -8.16 -5.80
CA VAL A 108 4.74 -8.61 -7.19
C VAL A 108 3.41 -9.05 -7.79
N LYS A 109 2.65 -9.90 -7.08
CA LYS A 109 1.32 -10.32 -7.52
C LYS A 109 0.38 -9.12 -7.78
N CYS A 110 0.41 -8.12 -6.91
CA CYS A 110 -0.38 -6.89 -7.08
C CYS A 110 0.06 -6.10 -8.32
N ILE A 111 1.35 -5.86 -8.48
CA ILE A 111 1.92 -5.13 -9.64
C ILE A 111 1.53 -5.82 -10.95
N ASP A 112 1.68 -7.14 -11.02
CA ASP A 112 1.36 -7.92 -12.22
C ASP A 112 -0.13 -7.86 -12.58
N GLN A 113 -1.02 -8.01 -11.60
CA GLN A 113 -2.45 -7.90 -11.83
C GLN A 113 -2.88 -6.49 -12.25
N ILE A 114 -2.27 -5.46 -11.63
CA ILE A 114 -2.54 -4.07 -11.99
C ILE A 114 -2.09 -3.81 -13.43
N ARG A 115 -0.89 -4.19 -13.82
CA ARG A 115 -0.38 -4.02 -15.20
C ARG A 115 -1.23 -4.74 -16.22
N ARG A 116 -1.67 -5.97 -15.89
CA ARG A 116 -2.52 -6.76 -16.79
C ARG A 116 -3.84 -6.08 -17.12
N LEU A 117 -4.49 -5.45 -16.14
CA LEU A 117 -5.78 -4.79 -16.33
C LEU A 117 -5.65 -3.29 -16.65
N ASN A 118 -4.54 -2.66 -16.33
CA ASN A 118 -4.31 -1.21 -16.44
C ASN A 118 -2.89 -0.95 -17.03
N PRO A 119 -2.63 -1.27 -18.31
CA PRO A 119 -1.27 -1.32 -18.86
C PRO A 119 -0.52 0.02 -18.88
N ASN A 120 -1.23 1.14 -18.80
CA ASN A 120 -0.64 2.50 -18.87
C ASN A 120 -0.59 3.22 -17.54
N ILE A 121 -0.89 2.54 -16.42
CA ILE A 121 -0.91 3.17 -15.10
C ILE A 121 0.51 3.33 -14.54
N GLY A 122 0.80 4.45 -13.89
CA GLY A 122 1.99 4.60 -13.06
C GLY A 122 1.81 3.85 -11.74
N ILE A 123 2.79 3.03 -11.38
CA ILE A 123 2.79 2.24 -10.14
C ILE A 123 3.97 2.66 -9.27
N GLU A 124 3.67 3.12 -8.08
CA GLU A 124 4.64 3.36 -7.00
C GLU A 124 4.42 2.35 -5.89
N ILE A 125 5.48 1.83 -5.31
CA ILE A 125 5.38 1.05 -4.08
C ILE A 125 6.11 1.76 -2.95
N LEU A 126 5.50 1.77 -1.77
CA LEU A 126 6.09 2.21 -0.53
C LEU A 126 6.25 0.97 0.36
N VAL A 127 7.47 0.47 0.44
CA VAL A 127 7.77 -0.82 1.08
C VAL A 127 8.22 -0.69 2.54
N PRO A 128 7.99 -1.72 3.37
CA PRO A 128 8.61 -1.82 4.69
C PRO A 128 10.12 -2.09 4.57
N ASP A 129 10.84 -2.14 5.70
CA ASP A 129 12.27 -2.44 5.73
C ASP A 129 12.61 -3.93 5.58
N PHE A 130 11.61 -4.80 5.47
CA PHE A 130 11.71 -6.25 5.34
C PHE A 130 12.54 -6.96 6.42
N ARG A 131 12.92 -6.30 7.47
CA ARG A 131 13.61 -6.77 8.68
C ARG A 131 14.46 -8.04 8.51
N GLY A 132 15.70 -7.87 8.08
CA GLY A 132 16.67 -8.99 7.87
C GLY A 132 16.37 -9.90 6.67
N ARG A 133 15.48 -9.48 5.77
CA ARG A 133 15.11 -10.18 4.52
C ARG A 133 15.26 -9.29 3.29
N LEU A 134 15.96 -8.16 3.43
CA LEU A 134 16.00 -7.11 2.40
C LEU A 134 16.49 -7.67 1.06
N ASP A 135 17.59 -8.38 1.02
CA ASP A 135 18.16 -8.92 -0.23
C ASP A 135 17.15 -9.84 -0.93
N ASN A 136 16.56 -10.80 -0.19
CA ASN A 136 15.55 -11.70 -0.74
C ASN A 136 14.30 -10.94 -1.23
N ALA A 137 13.85 -9.92 -0.50
CA ALA A 137 12.70 -9.11 -0.89
C ALA A 137 12.98 -8.28 -2.15
N ILE A 138 14.19 -7.71 -2.27
CA ILE A 138 14.62 -6.96 -3.46
C ILE A 138 14.72 -7.88 -4.68
N ASP A 139 15.31 -9.07 -4.55
CA ASP A 139 15.38 -10.06 -5.64
C ASP A 139 13.97 -10.41 -6.16
N ILE A 140 13.02 -10.64 -5.27
CA ILE A 140 11.63 -10.92 -5.62
C ILE A 140 10.99 -9.71 -6.34
N LEU A 141 11.13 -8.50 -5.78
CA LEU A 141 10.56 -7.29 -6.36
C LEU A 141 11.17 -6.92 -7.71
N TYR A 142 12.39 -7.35 -7.97
CA TYR A 142 13.06 -7.16 -9.26
C TYR A 142 12.41 -7.96 -10.40
N GLU A 143 11.63 -9.01 -10.11
CA GLU A 143 10.87 -9.76 -11.11
C GLU A 143 9.78 -8.93 -11.77
N SER A 144 9.19 -7.97 -11.03
CA SER A 144 8.16 -7.05 -11.55
C SER A 144 8.37 -5.64 -10.98
N PRO A 145 9.41 -4.90 -11.43
CA PRO A 145 9.80 -3.63 -10.83
C PRO A 145 8.71 -2.55 -11.02
N PRO A 146 8.37 -1.77 -9.99
CA PRO A 146 7.44 -0.64 -10.13
C PRO A 146 8.05 0.51 -10.95
N ASN A 147 7.26 1.55 -11.25
CA ASN A 147 7.79 2.77 -11.83
C ASN A 147 8.56 3.62 -10.79
N VAL A 148 8.10 3.59 -9.54
CA VAL A 148 8.76 4.25 -8.42
C VAL A 148 8.84 3.29 -7.25
N PHE A 149 10.04 3.15 -6.71
CA PHE A 149 10.32 2.37 -5.49
C PHE A 149 10.63 3.34 -4.35
N ASN A 150 9.87 3.26 -3.27
CA ASN A 150 9.97 4.19 -2.14
C ASN A 150 10.04 3.46 -0.80
N HIS A 151 10.73 4.10 0.15
CA HIS A 151 10.85 3.63 1.52
C HIS A 151 10.96 4.82 2.49
N ASN A 152 10.25 4.73 3.61
CA ASN A 152 10.27 5.77 4.63
C ASN A 152 11.40 5.57 5.65
N LEU A 153 12.22 6.60 5.85
CA LEU A 153 13.21 6.63 6.92
C LEU A 153 12.61 7.08 8.27
N GLU A 154 11.51 7.81 8.24
CA GLU A 154 10.70 8.29 9.37
C GLU A 154 11.40 9.29 10.30
N THR A 155 12.66 9.06 10.67
CA THR A 155 13.41 9.90 11.61
C THR A 155 14.92 9.79 11.38
N ILE A 156 15.69 10.50 12.19
CA ILE A 156 17.17 10.52 12.16
C ILE A 156 17.75 9.32 12.93
N PRO A 157 19.01 8.90 12.62
CA PRO A 157 19.62 7.68 13.19
C PRO A 157 19.55 7.56 14.71
N ARG A 158 19.82 8.64 15.45
CA ARG A 158 19.84 8.64 16.92
C ARG A 158 18.49 8.32 17.57
N LEU A 159 17.37 8.57 16.87
CA LEU A 159 16.01 8.33 17.34
C LEU A 159 15.40 7.02 16.80
N TYR A 160 16.10 6.34 15.90
CA TYR A 160 15.53 5.25 15.13
C TYR A 160 15.01 4.10 16.00
N LYS A 161 15.82 3.69 17.00
CA LYS A 161 15.43 2.62 17.94
C LYS A 161 14.20 2.97 18.78
N GLN A 162 13.94 4.26 19.04
CA GLN A 162 12.77 4.73 19.78
C GLN A 162 11.54 4.84 18.87
N ALA A 163 11.70 5.38 17.67
CA ALA A 163 10.61 5.63 16.73
C ALA A 163 10.23 4.36 15.95
N ARG A 164 11.20 3.53 15.57
CA ARG A 164 11.00 2.28 14.80
C ARG A 164 11.68 1.08 15.47
N PRO A 165 11.15 0.59 16.61
CA PRO A 165 11.73 -0.56 17.28
C PRO A 165 11.81 -1.78 16.35
N GLY A 166 12.99 -2.36 16.19
CA GLY A 166 13.22 -3.53 15.34
C GLY A 166 13.52 -3.24 13.88
N SER A 167 13.70 -1.96 13.51
CA SER A 167 14.19 -1.53 12.20
C SER A 167 15.62 -0.99 12.32
N ASP A 168 16.39 -1.06 11.24
CA ASP A 168 17.71 -0.46 11.10
C ASP A 168 17.65 0.76 10.16
N TYR A 169 18.51 1.75 10.42
CA TYR A 169 18.56 2.97 9.60
C TYR A 169 19.34 2.77 8.30
N LEU A 170 20.35 1.87 8.33
CA LEU A 170 21.24 1.51 7.22
C LEU A 170 21.09 0.04 6.90
#